data_ca40a7154f7a43a2563c3bfaf1ad3661
#
_entry.id   ca40a7154f7a43a2563c3bfaf1ad3661
#
_cell.length_a   1.000
_cell.length_b   1.000
_cell.length_c   1.000
_cell.angle_alpha   90.00
_cell.angle_beta   90.00
_cell.angle_gamma   90.00
#
_symmetry.space_group_name_H-M   'P 1'
#
loop_
_entity.id
_entity.type
_entity.pdbx_description
1 polymer ?
#
loop_
_entity_poly.entity_id
_entity_poly.type
_entity_poly.pdbx_seq_one_letter_code
_entity_poly.pdbx_strand_id
1 'polypeptide(L)' 'MIYCVEDERNIRELLIYTLETTGFKARGFGNGNELMKALKEEIPELIL' A
#
# COMPACT_ATOMS: atom_id res chain seq x y z
N MET A 1 7.63 -2.98 5.30
CA MET A 1 6.24 -2.68 4.84
C MET A 1 6.29 -1.64 3.74
N ILE A 2 5.61 -1.91 2.63
CA ILE A 2 5.46 -0.96 1.52
C ILE A 2 4.01 -0.53 1.47
N TYR A 3 3.76 0.77 1.36
CA TYR A 3 2.41 1.30 1.21
C TYR A 3 2.18 1.68 -0.25
N CYS A 4 1.00 1.31 -0.77
CA CYS A 4 0.58 1.67 -2.12
C CYS A 4 -0.69 2.50 -2.05
N VAL A 5 -0.71 3.64 -2.73
CA VAL A 5 -1.90 4.47 -2.81
C VAL A 5 -2.40 4.42 -4.25
N GLU A 6 -3.56 3.84 -4.45
CA GLU A 6 -4.16 3.69 -5.77
C GLU A 6 -5.67 3.66 -5.63
N ASP A 7 -6.35 4.56 -6.32
CA ASP A 7 -7.80 4.72 -6.18
C ASP A 7 -8.57 3.61 -6.90
N GLU A 8 -8.00 2.98 -7.92
CA GLU A 8 -8.65 1.90 -8.63
C GLU A 8 -8.36 0.57 -7.91
N ARG A 9 -9.44 -0.09 -7.44
CA ARG A 9 -9.32 -1.28 -6.59
C ARG A 9 -8.56 -2.42 -7.26
N ASN A 10 -8.84 -2.71 -8.52
CA ASN A 10 -8.22 -3.84 -9.19
C ASN A 10 -6.73 -3.62 -9.40
N ILE A 11 -6.34 -2.39 -9.70
CA ILE A 11 -4.93 -2.04 -9.85
C ILE A 11 -4.24 -2.13 -8.49
N ARG A 12 -4.89 -1.63 -7.45
CA ARG A 12 -4.35 -1.68 -6.09
C ARG A 12 -4.10 -3.12 -5.64
N GLU A 13 -5.07 -4.00 -5.88
CA GLU A 13 -4.94 -5.41 -5.52
C GLU A 13 -3.82 -6.09 -6.31
N LEU A 14 -3.67 -5.75 -7.58
CA LEU A 14 -2.59 -6.30 -8.40
C LEU A 14 -1.21 -5.86 -7.90
N LEU A 15 -1.07 -4.60 -7.50
CA LEU A 15 0.18 -4.09 -6.95
C LEU A 15 0.55 -4.83 -5.66
N ILE A 16 -0.41 -5.00 -4.77
CA ILE A 16 -0.18 -5.71 -3.51
C ILE A 16 0.21 -7.16 -3.78
N TYR A 17 -0.51 -7.83 -4.66
CA TYR A 17 -0.21 -9.21 -5.02
C TYR A 17 1.21 -9.34 -5.56
N THR A 18 1.59 -8.44 -6.48
CA THR A 18 2.91 -8.48 -7.09
C THR A 18 4.01 -8.28 -6.05
N LEU A 19 3.83 -7.32 -5.15
CA LEU A 19 4.81 -7.06 -4.11
C LEU A 19 4.93 -8.24 -3.15
N GLU A 20 3.81 -8.83 -2.76
CA GLU A 20 3.83 -9.93 -1.81
C GLU A 20 4.42 -11.19 -2.41
N THR A 21 4.16 -11.46 -3.69
CA THR A 21 4.76 -12.62 -4.34
C THR A 21 6.27 -12.45 -4.57
N THR A 22 6.76 -11.21 -4.54
CA THR A 22 8.18 -10.94 -4.65
C THR A 22 8.88 -10.96 -3.28
N GLY A 23 8.12 -11.14 -2.20
CA GLY A 23 8.67 -11.27 -0.86
C GLY A 23 8.54 -10.05 0.02
N PHE A 24 7.88 -8.99 -0.44
CA PHE A 24 7.67 -7.80 0.36
C PHE A 24 6.33 -7.87 1.09
N LYS A 25 6.24 -7.18 2.23
CA LYS A 25 4.96 -6.95 2.88
C LYS A 25 4.40 -5.63 2.37
N ALA A 26 3.11 -5.61 2.02
CA ALA A 26 2.51 -4.44 1.41
C ALA A 26 1.09 -4.21 1.91
N ARG A 27 0.69 -2.95 1.97
CA ARG A 27 -0.69 -2.53 2.26
C ARG A 27 -1.11 -1.53 1.20
N GLY A 28 -2.38 -1.59 0.82
CA GLY A 28 -2.93 -0.70 -0.18
C GLY A 28 -3.98 0.23 0.41
N PHE A 29 -4.02 1.45 -0.10
CA PHE A 29 -4.97 2.47 0.34
C PHE A 29 -5.63 3.09 -0.88
N GLY A 30 -6.94 3.37 -0.78
CA GLY A 30 -7.70 3.92 -1.89
C GLY A 30 -7.56 5.43 -2.05
N ASN A 31 -7.04 6.12 -1.03
CA ASN A 31 -6.90 7.57 -1.05
C ASN A 31 -5.89 8.04 0.00
N GLY A 32 -5.56 9.32 -0.07
CA GLY A 32 -4.57 9.90 0.83
C GLY A 32 -5.00 9.94 2.29
N ASN A 33 -6.30 10.05 2.57
CA ASN A 33 -6.79 10.06 3.94
C ASN A 33 -6.51 8.73 4.64
N GLU A 34 -6.75 7.62 3.95
CA GLU A 34 -6.44 6.30 4.48
C GLU A 34 -4.94 6.14 4.70
N LEU A 35 -4.12 6.63 3.75
CA LEU A 35 -2.68 6.60 3.89
C LEU A 35 -2.23 7.36 5.13
N MET A 36 -2.75 8.58 5.34
CA MET A 36 -2.34 9.40 6.47
C MET A 36 -2.69 8.75 7.80
N LYS A 37 -3.84 8.07 7.89
CA LYS A 37 -4.20 7.32 9.08
C LYS A 37 -3.22 6.20 9.36
N ALA A 38 -2.82 5.48 8.32
CA ALA A 38 -1.88 4.38 8.48
C ALA A 38 -0.50 4.86 8.91
N LEU A 39 -0.07 6.03 8.41
CA LEU A 39 1.23 6.60 8.77
C LEU A 39 1.33 6.97 10.24
N LYS A 40 0.20 7.19 10.91
CA LYS A 40 0.18 7.45 12.34
C LYS A 40 0.47 6.18 13.15
N GLU A 41 0.22 5.03 12.55
CA GLU A 41 0.41 3.74 13.23
C GLU A 41 1.77 3.12 12.91
N GLU A 42 2.19 3.22 11.67
CA GLU A 42 3.44 2.61 11.22
C GLU A 42 4.02 3.39 10.05
N ILE A 43 5.32 3.63 10.07
CA ILE A 43 6.03 4.29 8.97
C ILE A 43 6.61 3.19 8.06
N PRO A 44 6.24 3.17 6.78
CA PRO A 44 6.76 2.17 5.85
C PRO A 44 8.14 2.54 5.34
N GLU A 45 8.84 1.57 4.74
CA GLU A 45 10.11 1.84 4.06
C GLU A 45 9.90 2.59 2.75
N LEU A 46 8.74 2.41 2.12
CA LEU A 46 8.48 2.98 0.80
C LEU A 46 6.99 3.23 0.62
N ILE A 47 6.66 4.31 -0.07
CA ILE A 47 5.29 4.62 -0.50
C ILE A 47 5.28 4.72 -2.02
N LEU A 48 4.42 3.94 -2.64
CA LEU A 48 4.25 3.97 -4.10
C LEU A 48 2.99 4.72 -4.50
#